data_3f4da10152a9597e13237e0cf011dc37
#
_entry.id   3f4da10152a9597e13237e0cf011dc37
#
_cell.length_a   1.000
_cell.length_b   1.000
_cell.length_c   1.000
_cell.angle_alpha   90.00
_cell.angle_beta   90.00
_cell.angle_gamma   90.00
#
_symmetry.space_group_name_H-M   'P 1'
#
loop_
_entity.id
_entity.type
_entity.pdbx_description
1 polymer ?
#
loop_
_entity_poly.entity_id
_entity_poly.type
_entity_poly.pdbx_seq_one_letter_code
_entity_poly.pdbx_strand_id
1 'polypeptide(L)'
;MKKQFTGIVLCSTFAVAGWSLQAKAEEPKEYRSNGLVEFIPNVDPTEPVDPENPDPEKPVKPIDPTDPEGPNPGTQGPLSIDYASSFDFGKNRISNKDQVYFARAQQYQENQKETPNFVQISDNRGTNSGWSLTVTQKEQFKATKATLNSQLTGAQISLANPTVNSNAQNVVKPEATNKIALVPGTASLVAAAKQGTGAGTWATYWGKVEVVAERDETNTVHN
;
A
#
# COMPACT_ATOMS: atom_id res chain seq x y z
N MET A 1 18.44 13.15 -11.31
CA MET A 1 18.53 14.60 -10.95
C MET A 1 19.71 14.79 -10.02
N LYS A 2 20.70 15.65 -10.39
CA LYS A 2 21.84 15.97 -9.54
C LYS A 2 21.44 17.07 -8.56
N LYS A 3 21.38 16.78 -7.27
CA LYS A 3 21.20 17.78 -6.21
C LYS A 3 22.55 18.05 -5.58
N GLN A 4 23.05 19.31 -5.67
CA GLN A 4 24.23 19.76 -4.96
C GLN A 4 23.81 20.26 -3.57
N PHE A 5 24.44 19.74 -2.53
CA PHE A 5 24.30 20.25 -1.17
C PHE A 5 25.60 21.01 -0.81
N THR A 6 25.47 22.26 -0.41
CA THR A 6 26.56 23.11 0.01
C THR A 6 26.81 22.94 1.52
N GLY A 7 28.05 22.78 1.88
CA GLY A 7 28.63 22.24 3.07
C GLY A 7 28.30 22.90 4.40
N ILE A 8 28.55 22.13 5.46
CA ILE A 8 28.48 22.52 6.88
C ILE A 8 29.81 23.17 7.26
N VAL A 9 29.74 24.41 7.78
CA VAL A 9 30.89 25.12 8.39
C VAL A 9 30.94 24.70 9.86
N LEU A 10 32.04 24.06 10.25
CA LEU A 10 32.32 23.75 11.65
C LEU A 10 33.30 24.81 12.22
N CYS A 11 32.79 25.78 12.97
CA CYS A 11 33.62 26.70 13.73
C CYS A 11 33.89 26.16 15.14
N SER A 12 35.14 25.82 15.44
CA SER A 12 35.60 25.51 16.79
C SER A 12 36.24 26.72 17.43
N THR A 13 35.57 27.32 18.44
CA THR A 13 36.16 28.38 19.29
C THR A 13 36.71 27.75 20.57
N PHE A 14 38.03 27.80 20.76
CA PHE A 14 38.66 27.56 22.06
C PHE A 14 38.95 28.92 22.76
N ALA A 15 38.30 29.15 23.89
CA ALA A 15 38.63 30.25 24.78
C ALA A 15 39.59 29.75 25.88
N VAL A 16 40.86 30.22 25.87
CA VAL A 16 41.79 30.04 26.97
C VAL A 16 42.09 31.43 27.57
N ALA A 17 41.71 31.60 28.83
CA ALA A 17 41.99 32.80 29.60
C ALA A 17 43.42 32.79 30.14
N GLY A 18 44.12 33.88 29.88
CA GLY A 18 45.25 34.36 30.68
C GLY A 18 46.65 33.93 30.23
N TRP A 19 47.29 34.83 29.58
CA TRP A 19 48.65 35.31 29.63
C TRP A 19 48.99 35.98 28.31
N SER A 20 49.30 37.25 28.33
CA SER A 20 49.51 38.09 27.17
C SER A 20 50.83 37.75 26.43
N LEU A 21 50.80 36.70 25.68
CA LEU A 21 51.63 36.57 24.52
C LEU A 21 50.77 37.07 23.35
N GLN A 22 51.21 38.15 22.69
CA GLN A 22 50.62 38.57 21.41
C GLN A 22 50.85 37.44 20.37
N ALA A 23 50.12 36.39 20.48
CA ALA A 23 49.97 35.45 19.37
C ALA A 23 49.19 36.20 18.32
N LYS A 24 49.84 36.58 17.22
CA LYS A 24 49.18 37.02 16.00
C LYS A 24 48.28 35.87 15.59
N ALA A 25 46.99 36.00 15.87
CA ALA A 25 46.02 34.98 15.44
C ALA A 25 46.12 34.92 13.90
N GLU A 26 46.68 33.85 13.39
CA GLU A 26 46.55 33.54 11.96
C GLU A 26 45.05 33.44 11.66
N GLU A 27 44.62 34.09 10.58
CA GLU A 27 43.24 34.00 10.16
C GLU A 27 42.87 32.52 9.98
N PRO A 28 41.67 32.10 10.42
CA PRO A 28 41.25 30.70 10.31
C PRO A 28 41.28 30.30 8.83
N LYS A 29 42.11 29.32 8.50
CA LYS A 29 42.17 28.76 7.15
C LYS A 29 40.94 27.90 6.93
N GLU A 30 40.06 28.33 6.03
CA GLU A 30 38.85 27.60 5.65
C GLU A 30 39.20 26.59 4.54
N TYR A 31 38.83 25.29 4.74
CA TYR A 31 38.95 24.27 3.72
C TYR A 31 37.52 23.84 3.32
N ARG A 32 37.20 23.98 2.04
CA ARG A 32 35.91 23.59 1.48
C ARG A 32 36.04 22.26 0.75
N SER A 33 35.20 21.29 1.12
CA SER A 33 35.08 20.04 0.43
C SER A 33 33.65 19.87 -0.15
N ASN A 34 33.54 19.17 -1.27
CA ASN A 34 32.27 18.89 -1.93
C ASN A 34 31.92 17.40 -1.75
N GLY A 35 30.64 17.11 -1.51
CA GLY A 35 30.06 15.77 -1.54
C GLY A 35 29.14 15.61 -2.76
N LEU A 36 29.17 14.46 -3.38
CA LEU A 36 28.26 14.10 -4.48
C LEU A 36 27.53 12.81 -4.11
N VAL A 37 26.20 12.77 -4.31
CA VAL A 37 25.38 11.56 -4.24
C VAL A 37 24.47 11.52 -5.44
N GLU A 38 24.33 10.34 -6.01
CA GLU A 38 23.42 10.05 -7.12
C GLU A 38 22.43 8.96 -6.69
N PHE A 39 21.13 9.21 -6.89
CA PHE A 39 20.07 8.23 -6.62
C PHE A 39 19.58 7.68 -7.95
N ILE A 40 19.47 6.35 -8.01
CA ILE A 40 18.90 5.61 -9.13
C ILE A 40 17.55 5.00 -8.71
N PRO A 41 16.62 4.71 -9.65
CA PRO A 41 15.38 4.00 -9.34
C PRO A 41 15.67 2.65 -8.70
N ASN A 42 14.92 2.30 -7.63
CA ASN A 42 14.94 0.94 -7.10
C ASN A 42 13.96 0.08 -7.90
N VAL A 43 14.43 -1.06 -8.39
CA VAL A 43 13.65 -2.03 -9.17
C VAL A 43 13.40 -3.34 -8.40
N ASP A 44 13.91 -3.45 -7.19
CA ASP A 44 13.70 -4.64 -6.36
C ASP A 44 12.21 -4.74 -5.96
N PRO A 45 11.65 -5.96 -5.91
CA PRO A 45 10.30 -6.17 -5.42
C PRO A 45 10.12 -5.64 -3.99
N THR A 46 9.00 -4.98 -3.75
CA THR A 46 8.62 -4.54 -2.39
C THR A 46 7.67 -5.55 -1.79
N GLU A 47 7.99 -6.05 -0.60
CA GLU A 47 7.13 -6.99 0.11
C GLU A 47 5.89 -6.30 0.67
N PRO A 48 4.73 -7.01 0.77
CA PRO A 48 3.53 -6.48 1.39
C PRO A 48 3.75 -6.14 2.86
N VAL A 49 3.13 -5.03 3.30
CA VAL A 49 3.13 -4.62 4.71
C VAL A 49 1.70 -4.58 5.27
N ASP A 50 1.57 -4.56 6.60
CA ASP A 50 0.28 -4.35 7.26
C ASP A 50 -0.34 -3.02 6.79
N PRO A 51 -1.50 -3.00 6.14
CA PRO A 51 -2.09 -1.77 5.61
C PRO A 51 -2.53 -0.79 6.69
N GLU A 52 -2.84 -1.27 7.89
CA GLU A 52 -3.23 -0.42 9.04
C GLU A 52 -2.00 0.17 9.75
N ASN A 53 -0.85 -0.55 9.74
CA ASN A 53 0.40 -0.14 10.39
C ASN A 53 1.61 -0.44 9.48
N PRO A 54 1.78 0.29 8.38
CA PRO A 54 2.85 0.01 7.42
C PRO A 54 4.23 0.11 8.04
N ASP A 55 4.97 -0.99 8.05
CA ASP A 55 6.34 -1.08 8.52
C ASP A 55 7.16 -1.97 7.57
N PRO A 56 8.04 -1.40 6.75
CA PRO A 56 8.84 -2.18 5.80
C PRO A 56 9.83 -3.13 6.46
N GLU A 57 10.15 -2.93 7.74
CA GLU A 57 10.99 -3.86 8.50
C GLU A 57 10.21 -5.09 9.01
N LYS A 58 8.87 -5.06 8.86
CA LYS A 58 7.97 -6.14 9.28
C LYS A 58 6.98 -6.49 8.17
N PRO A 59 7.48 -7.05 7.06
CA PRO A 59 6.60 -7.48 5.98
C PRO A 59 5.62 -8.55 6.46
N VAL A 60 4.46 -8.59 5.84
CA VAL A 60 3.41 -9.57 6.10
C VAL A 60 3.40 -10.62 4.99
N LYS A 61 2.84 -11.81 5.29
CA LYS A 61 2.68 -12.91 4.33
C LYS A 61 1.19 -13.18 4.09
N PRO A 62 0.55 -12.47 3.14
CA PRO A 62 -0.87 -12.65 2.87
C PRO A 62 -1.18 -14.07 2.40
N ILE A 63 -2.38 -14.56 2.77
CA ILE A 63 -2.97 -15.80 2.25
C ILE A 63 -4.00 -15.41 1.20
N ASP A 64 -4.01 -16.10 0.05
CA ASP A 64 -5.13 -16.04 -0.89
C ASP A 64 -6.08 -17.21 -0.65
N PRO A 65 -7.26 -17.00 -0.06
CA PRO A 65 -8.21 -18.07 0.19
C PRO A 65 -8.89 -18.59 -1.08
N THR A 66 -8.72 -17.91 -2.21
CA THR A 66 -9.35 -18.24 -3.49
C THR A 66 -8.40 -19.01 -4.42
N ASP A 67 -7.11 -19.02 -4.12
CA ASP A 67 -6.07 -19.71 -4.89
C ASP A 67 -5.17 -20.55 -3.97
N PRO A 68 -5.14 -21.89 -4.12
CA PRO A 68 -4.27 -22.76 -3.31
C PRO A 68 -2.77 -22.58 -3.59
N GLU A 69 -2.40 -22.00 -4.73
CA GLU A 69 -1.00 -21.65 -5.04
C GLU A 69 -0.54 -20.38 -4.30
N GLY A 70 -1.48 -19.67 -3.67
CA GLY A 70 -1.23 -18.43 -2.94
C GLY A 70 -1.43 -17.16 -3.79
N PRO A 71 -1.12 -16.01 -3.23
CA PRO A 71 -1.31 -14.74 -3.92
C PRO A 71 -0.40 -14.61 -5.15
N ASN A 72 -0.92 -13.97 -6.19
CA ASN A 72 -0.11 -13.64 -7.36
C ASN A 72 1.08 -12.77 -6.95
N PRO A 73 2.25 -12.96 -7.57
CA PRO A 73 3.42 -12.12 -7.31
C PRO A 73 3.14 -10.67 -7.72
N GLY A 74 3.78 -9.73 -7.04
CA GLY A 74 3.75 -8.32 -7.40
C GLY A 74 4.33 -8.07 -8.80
N THR A 75 4.02 -6.91 -9.36
CA THR A 75 4.55 -6.50 -10.66
C THR A 75 6.00 -6.02 -10.52
N GLN A 76 6.77 -6.15 -11.60
CA GLN A 76 8.18 -5.74 -11.64
C GLN A 76 8.33 -4.24 -11.94
N GLY A 77 9.44 -3.66 -11.48
CA GLY A 77 9.87 -2.32 -11.84
C GLY A 77 9.73 -1.29 -10.72
N PRO A 78 10.21 -0.05 -10.96
CA PRO A 78 10.25 0.98 -9.92
C PRO A 78 8.88 1.65 -9.64
N LEU A 79 7.86 1.36 -10.44
CA LEU A 79 6.45 1.59 -10.12
C LEU A 79 5.76 0.24 -10.21
N SER A 80 5.32 -0.27 -9.08
CA SER A 80 4.79 -1.64 -8.96
C SER A 80 3.47 -1.68 -8.21
N ILE A 81 2.65 -2.69 -8.52
CA ILE A 81 1.63 -3.21 -7.62
C ILE A 81 2.30 -4.34 -6.85
N ASP A 82 2.53 -4.14 -5.57
CA ASP A 82 3.26 -5.11 -4.75
C ASP A 82 2.33 -6.24 -4.30
N TYR A 83 1.08 -5.89 -4.01
CA TYR A 83 0.05 -6.83 -3.56
C TYR A 83 -1.36 -6.31 -3.86
N ALA A 84 -2.29 -7.22 -4.08
CA ALA A 84 -3.74 -6.94 -4.10
C ALA A 84 -4.49 -8.13 -3.50
N SER A 85 -5.37 -7.87 -2.53
CA SER A 85 -6.22 -8.90 -1.90
C SER A 85 -7.20 -9.50 -2.89
N SER A 86 -7.38 -10.82 -2.81
CA SER A 86 -8.51 -11.53 -3.41
C SER A 86 -9.73 -11.43 -2.50
N PHE A 87 -10.93 -11.28 -3.09
CA PHE A 87 -12.16 -11.12 -2.31
C PHE A 87 -12.87 -12.48 -2.14
N ASP A 88 -12.84 -13.02 -0.93
CA ASP A 88 -13.66 -14.17 -0.52
C ASP A 88 -14.95 -13.69 0.16
N PHE A 89 -16.09 -13.95 -0.45
CA PHE A 89 -17.41 -13.63 0.12
C PHE A 89 -18.00 -14.79 0.92
N GLY A 90 -17.25 -15.85 1.14
CA GLY A 90 -17.65 -17.00 1.94
C GLY A 90 -18.79 -17.83 1.35
N LYS A 91 -19.33 -18.73 2.17
CA LYS A 91 -20.49 -19.55 1.85
C LYS A 91 -21.77 -18.82 2.25
N ASN A 92 -22.68 -18.64 1.32
CA ASN A 92 -23.91 -17.92 1.56
C ASN A 92 -25.12 -18.80 1.21
N ARG A 93 -26.21 -18.66 1.97
CA ARG A 93 -27.48 -19.36 1.67
C ARG A 93 -28.12 -18.70 0.45
N ILE A 94 -28.73 -19.55 -0.40
CA ILE A 94 -29.50 -19.07 -1.53
C ILE A 94 -30.71 -18.25 -1.01
N SER A 95 -30.90 -17.07 -1.59
CA SER A 95 -31.97 -16.14 -1.25
C SER A 95 -32.69 -15.71 -2.53
N ASN A 96 -34.00 -15.49 -2.43
CA ASN A 96 -34.82 -14.85 -3.46
C ASN A 96 -35.00 -13.33 -3.21
N LYS A 97 -34.25 -12.77 -2.30
CA LYS A 97 -34.23 -11.33 -1.95
C LYS A 97 -32.89 -10.75 -2.24
N ASP A 98 -32.84 -9.44 -2.45
CA ASP A 98 -31.58 -8.72 -2.51
C ASP A 98 -30.78 -8.91 -1.22
N GLN A 99 -29.51 -9.22 -1.34
CA GLN A 99 -28.60 -9.47 -0.24
C GLN A 99 -27.31 -8.69 -0.45
N VAL A 100 -26.70 -8.30 0.65
CA VAL A 100 -25.34 -7.71 0.66
C VAL A 100 -24.43 -8.68 1.41
N TYR A 101 -23.35 -9.06 0.77
CA TYR A 101 -22.32 -9.92 1.35
C TYR A 101 -21.02 -9.14 1.45
N PHE A 102 -20.39 -9.15 2.61
CA PHE A 102 -19.09 -8.54 2.81
C PHE A 102 -17.98 -9.55 2.50
N ALA A 103 -16.90 -9.07 1.89
CA ALA A 103 -15.71 -9.88 1.74
C ALA A 103 -15.11 -10.16 3.12
N ARG A 104 -14.57 -11.37 3.32
CA ARG A 104 -13.81 -11.73 4.51
C ARG A 104 -12.56 -10.88 4.63
N ALA A 105 -12.07 -10.73 5.85
CA ALA A 105 -10.84 -10.02 6.13
C ALA A 105 -9.63 -10.71 5.46
N GLN A 106 -8.61 -9.94 5.15
CA GLN A 106 -7.34 -10.45 4.69
C GLN A 106 -6.67 -11.24 5.79
N GLN A 107 -6.35 -12.48 5.51
CA GLN A 107 -5.63 -13.40 6.40
C GLN A 107 -4.15 -13.48 6.04
N TYR A 108 -3.34 -13.83 7.02
CA TYR A 108 -1.90 -13.94 6.90
C TYR A 108 -1.39 -15.26 7.48
N GLN A 109 -0.20 -15.67 7.05
CA GLN A 109 0.50 -16.80 7.66
C GLN A 109 0.91 -16.47 9.10
N GLU A 110 1.31 -17.50 9.87
CA GLU A 110 1.87 -17.33 11.22
C GLU A 110 0.93 -16.67 12.24
N ASN A 111 -0.41 -16.78 12.05
CA ASN A 111 -1.42 -16.20 12.95
C ASN A 111 -1.28 -14.68 13.16
N GLN A 112 -0.79 -13.97 12.17
CA GLN A 112 -0.82 -12.51 12.21
C GLN A 112 -2.28 -12.01 12.25
N LYS A 113 -2.48 -10.83 12.84
CA LYS A 113 -3.80 -10.21 12.94
C LYS A 113 -4.37 -9.95 11.54
N GLU A 114 -5.62 -10.33 11.34
CA GLU A 114 -6.36 -10.02 10.11
C GLU A 114 -6.50 -8.50 9.92
N THR A 115 -6.50 -8.08 8.66
CA THR A 115 -6.68 -6.68 8.26
C THR A 115 -7.79 -6.53 7.24
N PRO A 116 -8.26 -5.31 6.94
CA PRO A 116 -9.09 -5.07 5.77
C PRO A 116 -8.37 -5.51 4.49
N ASN A 117 -9.16 -5.89 3.47
CA ASN A 117 -8.62 -6.13 2.13
C ASN A 117 -7.99 -4.86 1.57
N PHE A 118 -6.85 -5.00 0.89
CA PHE A 118 -6.06 -3.86 0.45
C PHE A 118 -5.33 -4.10 -0.88
N VAL A 119 -4.85 -3.03 -1.45
CA VAL A 119 -3.87 -3.03 -2.54
C VAL A 119 -2.68 -2.18 -2.14
N GLN A 120 -1.47 -2.65 -2.41
CA GLN A 120 -0.23 -1.93 -2.14
C GLN A 120 0.48 -1.57 -3.44
N ILE A 121 0.92 -0.32 -3.53
CA ILE A 121 1.71 0.23 -4.64
C ILE A 121 2.99 0.82 -4.10
N SER A 122 4.10 0.63 -4.82
CA SER A 122 5.36 1.32 -4.58
C SER A 122 5.77 2.16 -5.79
N ASP A 123 6.10 3.44 -5.53
CA ASP A 123 6.71 4.33 -6.52
C ASP A 123 8.13 4.71 -6.10
N ASN A 124 9.08 3.94 -6.62
CA ASN A 124 10.52 4.08 -6.37
C ASN A 124 11.25 4.70 -7.57
N ARG A 125 10.54 5.37 -8.49
CA ARG A 125 11.10 5.99 -9.70
C ARG A 125 11.95 7.23 -9.40
N GLY A 126 11.72 7.90 -8.28
CA GLY A 126 12.39 9.14 -7.91
C GLY A 126 12.01 10.36 -8.76
N THR A 127 11.06 10.23 -9.67
CA THR A 127 10.64 11.30 -10.61
C THR A 127 9.50 12.16 -10.08
N ASN A 128 8.75 11.67 -9.08
CA ASN A 128 7.53 12.30 -8.57
C ASN A 128 6.51 12.65 -9.67
N SER A 129 6.43 11.83 -10.72
CA SER A 129 5.53 12.08 -11.87
C SER A 129 4.07 11.72 -11.59
N GLY A 130 3.79 11.10 -10.42
CA GLY A 130 2.46 10.60 -10.07
C GLY A 130 2.14 9.28 -10.77
N TRP A 131 0.98 8.70 -10.42
CA TRP A 131 0.49 7.43 -10.98
C TRP A 131 -1.03 7.31 -10.82
N SER A 132 -1.63 6.36 -11.52
CA SER A 132 -3.04 5.99 -11.39
C SER A 132 -3.18 4.49 -11.29
N LEU A 133 -3.96 4.01 -10.33
CA LEU A 133 -4.34 2.62 -10.16
C LEU A 133 -5.78 2.42 -10.58
N THR A 134 -6.04 1.43 -11.41
CA THR A 134 -7.39 1.03 -11.80
C THR A 134 -7.64 -0.43 -11.49
N VAL A 135 -8.92 -0.78 -11.30
CA VAL A 135 -9.40 -2.15 -11.19
C VAL A 135 -10.41 -2.44 -12.28
N THR A 136 -10.38 -3.66 -12.84
CA THR A 136 -11.35 -4.12 -13.82
C THR A 136 -11.87 -5.50 -13.42
N GLN A 137 -13.16 -5.61 -13.15
CA GLN A 137 -13.82 -6.90 -13.08
C GLN A 137 -13.93 -7.46 -14.51
N LYS A 138 -13.20 -8.52 -14.82
CA LYS A 138 -13.16 -9.05 -16.19
C LYS A 138 -14.53 -9.51 -16.68
N GLU A 139 -15.23 -10.29 -15.84
CA GLU A 139 -16.54 -10.85 -16.16
C GLU A 139 -17.38 -11.02 -14.89
N GLN A 140 -18.65 -11.34 -15.06
CA GLN A 140 -19.57 -11.62 -13.96
C GLN A 140 -19.23 -12.97 -13.30
N PHE A 141 -19.59 -13.12 -12.03
CA PHE A 141 -19.42 -14.38 -11.31
C PHE A 141 -20.09 -15.54 -12.07
N LYS A 142 -19.33 -16.61 -12.24
CA LYS A 142 -19.76 -17.83 -12.91
C LYS A 142 -19.58 -19.03 -12.00
N ALA A 143 -20.53 -19.97 -12.10
CA ALA A 143 -20.43 -21.26 -11.43
C ALA A 143 -19.23 -22.05 -11.98
N THR A 144 -18.44 -22.64 -11.10
CA THR A 144 -17.32 -23.54 -11.46
C THR A 144 -17.76 -24.92 -11.89
N LYS A 145 -19.02 -25.27 -11.58
CA LYS A 145 -19.65 -26.53 -12.00
C LYS A 145 -20.87 -26.23 -12.85
N ALA A 146 -21.21 -27.16 -13.76
CA ALA A 146 -22.41 -27.04 -14.60
C ALA A 146 -23.67 -26.94 -13.72
N THR A 147 -24.42 -25.86 -13.88
CA THR A 147 -25.67 -25.58 -13.18
C THR A 147 -26.69 -24.97 -14.16
N LEU A 148 -27.98 -25.01 -13.80
CA LEU A 148 -29.02 -24.39 -14.60
C LEU A 148 -28.83 -22.88 -14.75
N ASN A 149 -28.37 -22.19 -13.65
CA ASN A 149 -28.06 -20.77 -13.63
C ASN A 149 -26.54 -20.61 -13.40
N SER A 150 -25.78 -20.70 -14.48
CA SER A 150 -24.32 -20.71 -14.41
C SER A 150 -23.68 -19.32 -14.13
N GLN A 151 -24.47 -18.26 -14.28
CA GLN A 151 -23.97 -16.88 -14.07
C GLN A 151 -24.83 -16.17 -13.00
N LEU A 152 -24.16 -15.46 -12.09
CA LEU A 152 -24.83 -14.68 -11.05
C LEU A 152 -25.22 -13.31 -11.64
N THR A 153 -26.37 -13.27 -12.32
CA THR A 153 -26.88 -12.08 -12.96
C THR A 153 -27.27 -11.00 -11.92
N GLY A 154 -26.88 -9.76 -12.18
CA GLY A 154 -27.19 -8.62 -11.31
C GLY A 154 -26.30 -8.45 -10.09
N ALA A 155 -25.36 -9.37 -9.83
CA ALA A 155 -24.38 -9.17 -8.76
C ALA A 155 -23.44 -8.01 -9.11
N GLN A 156 -23.12 -7.21 -8.11
CA GLN A 156 -22.21 -6.06 -8.23
C GLN A 156 -21.21 -6.06 -7.08
N ILE A 157 -19.94 -5.95 -7.41
CA ILE A 157 -18.89 -5.68 -6.41
C ILE A 157 -18.81 -4.17 -6.19
N SER A 158 -18.79 -3.77 -4.92
CA SER A 158 -18.59 -2.37 -4.55
C SER A 158 -17.44 -2.25 -3.55
N LEU A 159 -16.55 -1.28 -3.78
CA LEU A 159 -15.50 -0.88 -2.84
C LEU A 159 -15.88 0.48 -2.29
N ALA A 160 -15.91 0.63 -0.97
CA ALA A 160 -16.33 1.87 -0.31
C ALA A 160 -15.50 2.17 0.93
N ASN A 161 -15.47 3.46 1.32
CA ASN A 161 -14.77 3.94 2.49
C ASN A 161 -13.27 3.57 2.50
N PRO A 162 -12.50 3.96 1.46
CA PRO A 162 -11.09 3.68 1.40
C PRO A 162 -10.32 4.48 2.44
N THR A 163 -9.26 3.86 2.94
CA THR A 163 -8.20 4.54 3.68
C THR A 163 -6.90 4.37 2.93
N VAL A 164 -6.15 5.46 2.78
CA VAL A 164 -4.80 5.43 2.19
C VAL A 164 -3.78 5.64 3.29
N ASN A 165 -2.83 4.72 3.43
CA ASN A 165 -1.85 4.71 4.50
C ASN A 165 -0.44 4.39 3.98
N SER A 166 0.58 4.87 4.68
CA SER A 166 1.99 4.68 4.37
C SER A 166 2.83 5.04 5.59
N ASN A 167 4.04 4.52 5.66
CA ASN A 167 5.06 5.02 6.58
C ASN A 167 5.91 6.16 5.98
N ALA A 168 5.64 6.58 4.74
CA ALA A 168 6.37 7.66 4.09
C ALA A 168 6.17 8.98 4.84
N GLN A 169 7.28 9.69 5.09
CA GLN A 169 7.27 10.99 5.74
C GLN A 169 7.49 12.11 4.72
N ASN A 170 6.86 13.26 4.97
CA ASN A 170 7.00 14.44 4.12
C ASN A 170 6.60 14.24 2.65
N VAL A 171 5.73 13.26 2.38
CA VAL A 171 5.17 12.97 1.06
C VAL A 171 3.66 13.15 1.11
N VAL A 172 3.12 13.88 0.14
CA VAL A 172 1.66 14.05 0.02
C VAL A 172 1.06 12.73 -0.46
N LYS A 173 0.05 12.25 0.27
CA LYS A 173 -0.63 10.99 -0.02
C LYS A 173 -1.43 11.02 -1.33
N PRO A 174 -1.58 9.86 -2.00
CA PRO A 174 -2.53 9.70 -3.10
C PRO A 174 -3.98 9.90 -2.66
N GLU A 175 -4.84 10.20 -3.61
CA GLU A 175 -6.29 10.29 -3.40
C GLU A 175 -6.96 8.98 -3.85
N ALA A 176 -7.78 8.38 -2.99
CA ALA A 176 -8.57 7.19 -3.33
C ALA A 176 -10.01 7.56 -3.70
N THR A 177 -10.60 6.80 -4.63
CA THR A 177 -12.01 6.96 -5.00
C THR A 177 -12.91 6.46 -3.88
N ASN A 178 -13.75 7.33 -3.32
CA ASN A 178 -14.54 7.06 -2.12
C ASN A 178 -15.49 5.85 -2.26
N LYS A 179 -16.10 5.69 -3.44
CA LYS A 179 -16.97 4.54 -3.75
C LYS A 179 -16.82 4.14 -5.20
N ILE A 180 -16.59 2.85 -5.40
CA ILE A 180 -16.48 2.24 -6.73
C ILE A 180 -17.54 1.14 -6.81
N ALA A 181 -18.35 1.15 -7.85
CA ALA A 181 -19.23 0.05 -8.21
C ALA A 181 -18.69 -0.57 -9.50
N LEU A 182 -18.18 -1.79 -9.42
CA LEU A 182 -17.54 -2.43 -10.55
C LEU A 182 -18.58 -2.82 -11.61
N VAL A 183 -18.27 -2.52 -12.85
CA VAL A 183 -19.02 -2.98 -14.02
C VAL A 183 -18.12 -3.90 -14.82
N PRO A 184 -18.52 -5.16 -15.09
CA PRO A 184 -17.72 -6.10 -15.84
C PRO A 184 -17.24 -5.51 -17.17
N GLY A 185 -15.94 -5.67 -17.44
CA GLY A 185 -15.28 -5.13 -18.64
C GLY A 185 -14.88 -3.64 -18.58
N THR A 186 -15.26 -2.92 -17.52
CA THR A 186 -14.97 -1.48 -17.39
C THR A 186 -13.93 -1.22 -16.32
N ALA A 187 -12.89 -0.48 -16.67
CA ALA A 187 -11.87 -0.02 -15.71
C ALA A 187 -12.43 1.08 -14.80
N SER A 188 -12.21 0.95 -13.51
CA SER A 188 -12.58 1.94 -12.49
C SER A 188 -11.34 2.45 -11.77
N LEU A 189 -11.24 3.76 -11.56
CA LEU A 189 -10.15 4.35 -10.81
C LEU A 189 -10.25 3.98 -9.32
N VAL A 190 -9.16 3.44 -8.78
CA VAL A 190 -9.04 3.08 -7.35
C VAL A 190 -8.38 4.21 -6.58
N ALA A 191 -7.20 4.60 -7.01
CA ALA A 191 -6.42 5.68 -6.40
C ALA A 191 -5.54 6.36 -7.44
N ALA A 192 -5.17 7.61 -7.18
CA ALA A 192 -4.26 8.35 -8.02
C ALA A 192 -3.35 9.27 -7.21
N ALA A 193 -2.11 9.36 -7.61
CA ALA A 193 -1.14 10.35 -7.16
C ALA A 193 -0.91 11.37 -8.27
N LYS A 194 -1.06 12.65 -7.95
CA LYS A 194 -0.73 13.75 -8.86
C LYS A 194 0.79 13.91 -8.94
N GLN A 195 1.25 14.67 -9.91
CA GLN A 195 2.67 15.08 -9.96
C GLN A 195 3.08 15.72 -8.63
N GLY A 196 4.22 15.30 -8.10
CA GLY A 196 4.73 15.75 -6.80
C GLY A 196 4.18 14.98 -5.59
N THR A 197 3.34 13.96 -5.80
CA THR A 197 2.73 13.18 -4.73
C THR A 197 2.94 11.67 -4.92
N GLY A 198 2.66 10.88 -3.89
CA GLY A 198 2.55 9.41 -3.97
C GLY A 198 3.88 8.66 -4.20
N ALA A 199 5.04 9.27 -3.94
CA ALA A 199 6.31 8.55 -3.90
C ALA A 199 6.39 7.61 -2.69
N GLY A 200 7.10 6.50 -2.83
CA GLY A 200 7.21 5.46 -1.80
C GLY A 200 6.07 4.45 -1.83
N THR A 201 5.91 3.70 -0.73
CA THR A 201 4.95 2.59 -0.62
C THR A 201 3.64 3.04 0.01
N TRP A 202 2.52 2.73 -0.64
CA TRP A 202 1.17 3.15 -0.25
C TRP A 202 0.20 1.97 -0.26
N ALA A 203 -0.46 1.74 0.87
CA ALA A 203 -1.57 0.80 0.97
C ALA A 203 -2.91 1.55 0.89
N THR A 204 -3.81 1.08 0.03
CA THR A 204 -5.21 1.50 0.00
C THR A 204 -6.05 0.33 0.45
N TYR A 205 -6.80 0.47 1.54
CA TYR A 205 -7.64 -0.58 2.12
C TYR A 205 -9.07 -0.11 2.35
N TRP A 206 -10.03 -1.06 2.46
CA TRP A 206 -11.45 -0.76 2.53
C TRP A 206 -12.10 -1.34 3.77
N GLY A 207 -12.87 -0.52 4.47
CA GLY A 207 -13.66 -0.92 5.62
C GLY A 207 -12.82 -1.14 6.89
N LYS A 208 -13.34 -2.03 7.72
CA LYS A 208 -12.72 -2.45 9.00
C LYS A 208 -12.95 -3.95 9.17
N VAL A 209 -12.05 -4.60 9.88
CA VAL A 209 -12.27 -5.99 10.31
C VAL A 209 -13.31 -5.97 11.41
N GLU A 210 -14.43 -6.63 11.18
CA GLU A 210 -15.48 -6.81 12.17
C GLU A 210 -15.73 -8.31 12.36
N VAL A 211 -15.84 -8.74 13.60
CA VAL A 211 -16.26 -10.11 13.90
C VAL A 211 -17.75 -10.20 13.64
N VAL A 212 -18.12 -10.82 12.53
CA VAL A 212 -19.51 -11.13 12.23
C VAL A 212 -19.79 -12.54 12.75
N ALA A 213 -20.85 -12.70 13.55
CA ALA A 213 -21.30 -14.02 13.97
C ALA A 213 -21.70 -14.84 12.72
N GLU A 214 -20.91 -15.85 12.39
CA GLU A 214 -21.26 -16.81 11.33
C GLU A 214 -22.29 -17.78 11.89
N ARG A 215 -23.39 -18.00 11.15
CA ARG A 215 -24.32 -19.09 11.42
C ARG A 215 -23.85 -20.34 10.71
N ASP A 216 -23.62 -21.39 11.46
CA ASP A 216 -23.32 -22.70 10.90
C ASP A 216 -24.56 -23.30 10.18
N GLU A 217 -24.37 -24.46 9.56
CA GLU A 217 -25.43 -25.16 8.84
C GLU A 217 -26.62 -25.55 9.74
N THR A 218 -26.44 -25.58 11.05
CA THR A 218 -27.47 -25.90 12.07
C THR A 218 -28.13 -24.65 12.64
N ASN A 219 -27.80 -23.47 12.17
CA ASN A 219 -28.27 -22.18 12.67
C ASN A 219 -27.69 -21.77 14.04
N THR A 220 -26.59 -22.39 14.46
CA THR A 220 -25.86 -22.02 15.67
C THR A 220 -24.97 -20.79 15.37
N VAL A 221 -24.97 -19.82 16.29
CA VAL A 221 -24.10 -18.63 16.19
C VAL A 221 -22.81 -18.95 16.93
N HIS A 222 -21.69 -18.91 16.23
CA HIS A 222 -20.36 -18.95 16.84
C HIS A 222 -19.85 -17.51 17.05
N ASN A 223 -19.50 -17.18 18.28
CA ASN A 223 -18.91 -15.90 18.64
C ASN A 223 -17.39 -15.99 18.59
#